data_067dea98e0bd3001ca6e32f6c831ec42
#
_entry.id   067dea98e0bd3001ca6e32f6c831ec42
#
_cell.length_a   1.000
_cell.length_b   1.000
_cell.length_c   1.000
_cell.angle_alpha   90.00
_cell.angle_beta   90.00
_cell.angle_gamma   90.00
#
_symmetry.space_group_name_H-M   'P 1'
#
loop_
_entity.id
_entity.type
_entity.pdbx_description
1 polymer ?
#
loop_
_entity_poly.entity_id
_entity_poly.type
_entity_poly.pdbx_seq_one_letter_code
_entity_poly.pdbx_strand_id
1 'polypeptide(L)'
;MPACPALFVSAPASGQGKTSVTAGLARLHRRLGRRVRVFKTGPDFLDPMLLERASGAPVNALDLGMVGEAGCRALLADAARDADLILIEGVMGLFDGTPSSADLAVAFGVPVVAVISVKSMAQTFAAIAFGLARFRADLPFHGVLANRVGSARHAELLRQALPGDLRWLGHVPADAGIALPERHLGLHQPNDIDDLDARLDRAADVLANTALAELPPAVAFAEPDAAGPLPRALAGKRIAIARDAAFSFIYPANLALLDALGAQLRFFSPLADEPVPGDSDALFLPGGYPELHAAALAANATSAGAIRAHAAAGKPIVAECGGMVYLCDALTDVDGATTPMLGLLPGRATMQRRFAALGMQQLDTRTGPMRGHTFHYSRLDTPLEPVAAAVRPDGGAGSGEAVYRAGSIVATYMHMYWPSNPAAAAALFSGGTI
;
A
#
# COMPACT_ATOMS: atom_id res chain seq x y z
N MET A 1 -8.65 -8.95 25.21
CA MET A 1 -8.81 -8.13 23.99
C MET A 1 -8.08 -6.81 24.23
N PRO A 2 -7.00 -6.50 23.53
CA PRO A 2 -6.36 -5.21 23.61
C PRO A 2 -7.31 -4.11 23.11
N ALA A 3 -7.23 -2.91 23.70
CA ALA A 3 -8.06 -1.78 23.34
C ALA A 3 -7.18 -0.56 23.06
N CYS A 4 -7.50 0.17 22.02
CA CYS A 4 -6.76 1.36 21.60
C CYS A 4 -7.72 2.40 21.01
N PRO A 5 -7.52 3.70 21.26
CA PRO A 5 -8.19 4.74 20.51
C PRO A 5 -8.01 4.54 19.01
N ALA A 6 -9.10 4.55 18.25
CA ALA A 6 -9.05 4.27 16.82
C ALA A 6 -10.03 5.11 16.00
N LEU A 7 -9.63 5.51 14.79
CA LEU A 7 -10.49 6.20 13.82
C LEU A 7 -10.32 5.60 12.42
N PHE A 8 -11.44 5.52 11.72
CA PHE A 8 -11.48 5.17 10.30
C PHE A 8 -11.71 6.45 9.47
N VAL A 9 -10.71 6.92 8.76
CA VAL A 9 -10.79 8.12 7.92
C VAL A 9 -11.29 7.74 6.53
N SER A 10 -12.48 8.18 6.17
CA SER A 10 -13.07 7.93 4.87
C SER A 10 -13.68 9.20 4.26
N ALA A 11 -14.33 9.09 3.11
CA ALA A 11 -14.82 10.23 2.34
C ALA A 11 -15.98 9.80 1.41
N PRO A 12 -16.74 10.75 0.81
CA PRO A 12 -17.73 10.40 -0.20
C PRO A 12 -17.15 9.85 -1.51
N ALA A 13 -15.87 10.16 -1.82
CA ALA A 13 -15.22 9.76 -3.07
C ALA A 13 -13.69 9.86 -2.95
N SER A 14 -12.96 9.46 -4.00
CA SER A 14 -11.54 9.77 -4.18
C SER A 14 -11.32 11.28 -4.33
N GLY A 15 -10.09 11.77 -4.09
CA GLY A 15 -9.74 13.19 -4.26
C GLY A 15 -10.30 14.15 -3.18
N GLN A 16 -10.89 13.64 -2.10
CA GLN A 16 -11.42 14.46 -0.99
C GLN A 16 -10.36 14.91 0.01
N GLY A 17 -9.12 14.38 -0.10
CA GLY A 17 -8.00 14.71 0.78
C GLY A 17 -7.87 13.81 2.01
N LYS A 18 -8.37 12.57 1.95
CA LYS A 18 -8.19 11.56 3.01
C LYS A 18 -6.73 11.43 3.42
N THR A 19 -5.83 11.21 2.46
CA THR A 19 -4.40 10.98 2.72
C THR A 19 -3.74 12.17 3.39
N SER A 20 -4.01 13.41 2.94
CA SER A 20 -3.48 14.61 3.60
C SER A 20 -3.99 14.75 5.05
N VAL A 21 -5.27 14.43 5.30
CA VAL A 21 -5.86 14.50 6.65
C VAL A 21 -5.30 13.36 7.52
N THR A 22 -5.24 12.13 7.03
CA THR A 22 -4.71 11.00 7.79
C THR A 22 -3.24 11.20 8.14
N ALA A 23 -2.43 11.65 7.16
CA ALA A 23 -1.02 11.96 7.37
C ALA A 23 -0.83 13.11 8.37
N GLY A 24 -1.63 14.18 8.24
CA GLY A 24 -1.61 15.30 9.19
C GLY A 24 -2.00 14.88 10.61
N LEU A 25 -3.00 14.00 10.78
CA LEU A 25 -3.36 13.44 12.09
C LEU A 25 -2.25 12.56 12.66
N ALA A 26 -1.68 11.68 11.84
CA ALA A 26 -0.57 10.83 12.26
C ALA A 26 0.63 11.68 12.74
N ARG A 27 0.99 12.72 11.97
CA ARG A 27 2.06 13.67 12.31
C ARG A 27 1.74 14.46 13.58
N LEU A 28 0.51 14.94 13.75
CA LEU A 28 0.05 15.66 14.95
C LEU A 28 0.23 14.80 16.20
N HIS A 29 -0.36 13.61 16.20
CA HIS A 29 -0.33 12.74 17.37
C HIS A 29 1.09 12.25 17.68
N ARG A 30 1.92 11.97 16.66
CA ARG A 30 3.34 11.67 16.83
C ARG A 30 4.10 12.84 17.50
N ARG A 31 3.86 14.08 17.07
CA ARG A 31 4.45 15.28 17.67
C ARG A 31 4.03 15.48 19.14
N LEU A 32 2.85 14.99 19.51
CA LEU A 32 2.37 14.94 20.91
C LEU A 32 2.98 13.76 21.70
N GLY A 33 3.96 13.05 21.16
CA GLY A 33 4.65 11.94 21.82
C GLY A 33 3.90 10.61 21.81
N ARG A 34 2.81 10.49 21.01
CA ARG A 34 2.01 9.27 20.92
C ARG A 34 2.59 8.29 19.90
N ARG A 35 2.49 7.01 20.18
CA ARG A 35 2.79 5.94 19.21
C ARG A 35 1.57 5.76 18.31
N VAL A 36 1.70 6.17 17.05
CA VAL A 36 0.61 6.09 16.07
C VAL A 36 0.86 4.92 15.12
N ARG A 37 -0.13 4.07 14.96
CA ARG A 37 -0.16 3.04 13.93
C ARG A 37 -1.16 3.42 12.87
N VAL A 38 -0.74 3.39 11.62
CA VAL A 38 -1.61 3.69 10.48
C VAL A 38 -1.78 2.45 9.63
N PHE A 39 -2.99 2.26 9.14
CA PHE A 39 -3.35 1.22 8.18
C PHE A 39 -4.00 1.84 6.95
N LYS A 40 -3.77 1.23 5.81
CA LYS A 40 -4.42 1.59 4.55
C LYS A 40 -5.34 0.46 4.10
N THR A 41 -6.60 0.76 3.75
CA THR A 41 -7.46 -0.26 3.15
C THR A 41 -7.19 -0.40 1.66
N GLY A 42 -7.34 -1.62 1.16
CA GLY A 42 -7.04 -1.96 -0.23
C GLY A 42 -5.54 -2.10 -0.53
N PRO A 43 -5.21 -2.58 -1.71
CA PRO A 43 -3.84 -2.73 -2.18
C PRO A 43 -3.32 -1.38 -2.70
N ASP A 44 -2.44 -0.75 -1.95
CA ASP A 44 -1.82 0.53 -2.27
C ASP A 44 -0.37 0.54 -1.76
N PHE A 45 0.53 1.16 -2.49
CA PHE A 45 1.92 1.32 -2.08
C PHE A 45 2.31 2.78 -1.84
N LEU A 46 1.66 3.74 -2.51
CA LEU A 46 2.06 5.15 -2.47
C LEU A 46 1.52 5.87 -1.23
N ASP A 47 0.21 5.77 -0.96
CA ASP A 47 -0.36 6.32 0.26
C ASP A 47 0.33 5.76 1.52
N PRO A 48 0.58 4.43 1.64
CA PRO A 48 1.34 3.86 2.74
C PRO A 48 2.71 4.50 2.97
N MET A 49 3.48 4.79 1.93
CA MET A 49 4.80 5.44 2.08
C MET A 49 4.68 6.85 2.67
N LEU A 50 3.68 7.64 2.24
CA LEU A 50 3.41 8.97 2.79
C LEU A 50 2.95 8.90 4.25
N LEU A 51 2.07 7.94 4.55
CA LEU A 51 1.55 7.70 5.91
C LEU A 51 2.65 7.18 6.85
N GLU A 52 3.58 6.36 6.35
CA GLU A 52 4.77 5.92 7.08
C GLU A 52 5.69 7.09 7.44
N ARG A 53 5.93 8.01 6.49
CA ARG A 53 6.70 9.24 6.75
C ARG A 53 6.05 10.09 7.83
N ALA A 54 4.73 10.18 7.84
CA ALA A 54 3.98 10.95 8.82
C ALA A 54 3.96 10.31 10.20
N SER A 55 3.65 9.02 10.29
CA SER A 55 3.52 8.27 11.56
C SER A 55 4.88 7.87 12.15
N GLY A 56 5.88 7.62 11.30
CA GLY A 56 7.18 7.08 11.69
C GLY A 56 7.14 5.57 11.99
N ALA A 57 6.12 4.87 11.52
CA ALA A 57 5.93 3.43 11.71
C ALA A 57 5.42 2.78 10.40
N PRO A 58 5.75 1.52 10.13
CA PRO A 58 5.29 0.81 8.95
C PRO A 58 3.76 0.81 8.83
N VAL A 59 3.27 1.01 7.60
CA VAL A 59 1.83 1.04 7.28
C VAL A 59 1.44 -0.26 6.61
N ASN A 60 0.64 -1.06 7.30
CA ASN A 60 0.15 -2.33 6.79
C ASN A 60 -1.19 -2.16 6.05
N ALA A 61 -1.43 -3.03 5.08
CA ALA A 61 -2.71 -3.11 4.39
C ALA A 61 -3.76 -3.79 5.27
N LEU A 62 -4.99 -3.25 5.29
CA LEU A 62 -6.19 -3.92 5.76
C LEU A 62 -7.10 -4.19 4.57
N ASP A 63 -7.11 -5.43 4.12
CA ASP A 63 -7.87 -5.86 2.95
C ASP A 63 -8.41 -7.27 3.16
N LEU A 64 -9.74 -7.43 3.11
CA LEU A 64 -10.36 -8.73 3.38
C LEU A 64 -10.09 -9.76 2.28
N GLY A 65 -9.83 -9.33 1.05
CA GLY A 65 -9.48 -10.22 -0.07
C GLY A 65 -8.04 -10.70 0.00
N MET A 66 -7.10 -9.78 0.23
CA MET A 66 -5.66 -10.07 0.22
C MET A 66 -5.15 -10.57 1.58
N VAL A 67 -5.40 -9.81 2.64
CA VAL A 67 -4.97 -10.13 4.01
C VAL A 67 -5.89 -11.18 4.65
N GLY A 68 -7.20 -11.07 4.39
CA GLY A 68 -8.24 -11.86 5.01
C GLY A 68 -8.67 -11.32 6.38
N GLU A 69 -9.86 -11.67 6.83
CA GLU A 69 -10.43 -11.13 8.07
C GLU A 69 -9.56 -11.47 9.29
N ALA A 70 -9.15 -12.72 9.44
CA ALA A 70 -8.29 -13.15 10.55
C ALA A 70 -6.95 -12.40 10.58
N GLY A 71 -6.33 -12.20 9.41
CA GLY A 71 -5.09 -11.44 9.28
C GLY A 71 -5.27 -9.96 9.64
N CYS A 72 -6.36 -9.32 9.18
CA CYS A 72 -6.69 -7.95 9.54
C CYS A 72 -6.92 -7.80 11.06
N ARG A 73 -7.66 -8.72 11.69
CA ARG A 73 -7.87 -8.74 13.15
C ARG A 73 -6.56 -8.92 13.91
N ALA A 74 -5.67 -9.80 13.44
CA ALA A 74 -4.34 -9.99 14.04
C ALA A 74 -3.51 -8.71 14.00
N LEU A 75 -3.45 -8.05 12.83
CA LEU A 75 -2.72 -6.78 12.67
C LEU A 75 -3.26 -5.66 13.57
N LEU A 76 -4.59 -5.54 13.69
CA LEU A 76 -5.21 -4.53 14.55
C LEU A 76 -5.01 -4.83 16.04
N ALA A 77 -5.16 -6.09 16.45
CA ALA A 77 -4.94 -6.51 17.83
C ALA A 77 -3.47 -6.35 18.25
N ASP A 78 -2.53 -6.65 17.34
CA ASP A 78 -1.10 -6.45 17.57
C ASP A 78 -0.78 -4.95 17.73
N ALA A 79 -1.26 -4.11 16.82
CA ALA A 79 -1.09 -2.67 16.92
C ALA A 79 -1.69 -2.10 18.22
N ALA A 80 -2.85 -2.60 18.65
CA ALA A 80 -3.53 -2.11 19.85
C ALA A 80 -2.78 -2.42 21.17
N ARG A 81 -1.80 -3.35 21.17
CA ARG A 81 -0.95 -3.61 22.35
C ARG A 81 0.10 -2.53 22.57
N ASP A 82 0.54 -1.90 21.48
CA ASP A 82 1.68 -0.98 21.50
C ASP A 82 1.32 0.46 21.16
N ALA A 83 0.24 0.68 20.39
CA ALA A 83 -0.13 2.02 19.94
C ALA A 83 -0.93 2.80 21.00
N ASP A 84 -0.82 4.11 20.94
CA ASP A 84 -1.68 5.05 21.66
C ASP A 84 -2.82 5.56 20.77
N LEU A 85 -2.69 5.38 19.44
CA LEU A 85 -3.72 5.69 18.43
C LEU A 85 -3.56 4.81 17.20
N ILE A 86 -4.68 4.27 16.72
CA ILE A 86 -4.79 3.59 15.42
C ILE A 86 -5.58 4.47 14.47
N LEU A 87 -5.03 4.73 13.27
CA LEU A 87 -5.71 5.39 12.17
C LEU A 87 -5.85 4.40 11.01
N ILE A 88 -7.05 4.28 10.45
CA ILE A 88 -7.29 3.47 9.26
C ILE A 88 -7.73 4.41 8.14
N GLU A 89 -7.01 4.44 7.03
CA GLU A 89 -7.40 5.22 5.86
C GLU A 89 -8.15 4.36 4.85
N GLY A 90 -9.37 4.77 4.51
CA GLY A 90 -10.21 4.12 3.52
C GLY A 90 -9.76 4.38 2.08
N VAL A 91 -9.93 3.40 1.21
CA VAL A 91 -9.79 3.54 -0.24
C VAL A 91 -11.10 4.05 -0.84
N MET A 92 -11.04 4.79 -1.96
CA MET A 92 -12.21 5.31 -2.69
C MET A 92 -13.21 6.06 -1.78
N GLY A 93 -14.52 5.95 -2.06
CA GLY A 93 -15.60 6.43 -1.20
C GLY A 93 -15.96 5.42 -0.13
N LEU A 94 -16.65 5.88 0.93
CA LEU A 94 -17.00 5.09 2.12
C LEU A 94 -17.76 3.80 1.78
N PHE A 95 -18.61 3.85 0.77
CA PHE A 95 -19.48 2.74 0.36
C PHE A 95 -19.07 2.13 -0.99
N ASP A 96 -17.94 2.56 -1.56
CA ASP A 96 -17.44 2.06 -2.83
C ASP A 96 -16.69 0.74 -2.65
N GLY A 97 -16.85 -0.15 -3.62
CA GLY A 97 -16.18 -1.46 -3.65
C GLY A 97 -16.89 -2.55 -2.84
N THR A 98 -16.38 -3.76 -2.95
CA THR A 98 -16.88 -4.94 -2.22
C THR A 98 -15.67 -5.80 -1.84
N PRO A 99 -15.32 -5.88 -0.53
CA PRO A 99 -15.91 -5.12 0.58
C PRO A 99 -15.57 -3.62 0.53
N SER A 100 -16.48 -2.78 1.02
CA SER A 100 -16.31 -1.32 1.13
C SER A 100 -15.57 -0.91 2.40
N SER A 101 -15.13 0.37 2.48
CA SER A 101 -14.60 0.94 3.72
C SER A 101 -15.61 0.89 4.87
N ALA A 102 -16.91 1.02 4.58
CA ALA A 102 -17.97 0.87 5.58
C ALA A 102 -18.06 -0.56 6.13
N ASP A 103 -17.88 -1.58 5.27
CA ASP A 103 -17.87 -2.98 5.72
C ASP A 103 -16.72 -3.25 6.69
N LEU A 104 -15.53 -2.71 6.40
CA LEU A 104 -14.38 -2.85 7.30
C LEU A 104 -14.61 -2.09 8.62
N ALA A 105 -15.15 -0.87 8.56
CA ALA A 105 -15.43 -0.07 9.75
C ALA A 105 -16.43 -0.80 10.69
N VAL A 106 -17.47 -1.41 10.14
CA VAL A 106 -18.44 -2.23 10.88
C VAL A 106 -17.79 -3.51 11.42
N ALA A 107 -17.06 -4.25 10.57
CA ALA A 107 -16.44 -5.53 10.96
C ALA A 107 -15.45 -5.38 12.12
N PHE A 108 -14.76 -4.24 12.20
CA PHE A 108 -13.77 -3.97 13.25
C PHE A 108 -14.27 -3.02 14.34
N GLY A 109 -15.50 -2.50 14.24
CA GLY A 109 -16.10 -1.59 15.21
C GLY A 109 -15.42 -0.22 15.29
N VAL A 110 -14.70 0.22 14.24
CA VAL A 110 -13.89 1.43 14.26
C VAL A 110 -14.72 2.63 13.81
N PRO A 111 -14.83 3.72 14.65
CA PRO A 111 -15.64 4.89 14.32
C PRO A 111 -15.14 5.64 13.08
N VAL A 112 -16.07 6.00 12.18
CA VAL A 112 -15.77 6.67 10.90
C VAL A 112 -15.76 8.17 11.03
N VAL A 113 -14.67 8.80 10.59
CA VAL A 113 -14.59 10.24 10.29
C VAL A 113 -14.75 10.42 8.78
N ALA A 114 -15.78 11.17 8.39
CA ALA A 114 -15.98 11.54 7.00
C ALA A 114 -15.28 12.85 6.66
N VAL A 115 -14.27 12.78 5.80
CA VAL A 115 -13.56 13.94 5.23
C VAL A 115 -14.29 14.35 3.96
N ILE A 116 -14.87 15.57 3.94
CA ILE A 116 -15.67 16.06 2.81
C ILE A 116 -15.03 17.35 2.27
N SER A 117 -14.56 17.31 1.03
CA SER A 117 -14.09 18.50 0.34
C SER A 117 -15.26 19.44 0.03
N VAL A 118 -15.18 20.66 0.52
CA VAL A 118 -16.23 21.67 0.34
C VAL A 118 -15.85 22.72 -0.72
N LYS A 119 -14.89 22.38 -1.59
CA LYS A 119 -14.55 23.24 -2.73
C LYS A 119 -15.81 23.49 -3.57
N SER A 120 -16.20 24.75 -3.72
CA SER A 120 -17.41 25.17 -4.44
C SER A 120 -18.74 24.62 -3.86
N MET A 121 -18.81 24.36 -2.55
CA MET A 121 -19.97 23.81 -1.86
C MET A 121 -20.31 24.66 -0.63
N ALA A 122 -21.58 24.78 -0.30
CA ALA A 122 -22.08 25.41 0.92
C ALA A 122 -22.95 24.38 1.72
N GLN A 123 -24.22 24.70 2.03
CA GLN A 123 -25.07 23.87 2.88
C GLN A 123 -25.33 22.44 2.33
N THR A 124 -25.13 22.19 1.03
CA THR A 124 -25.18 20.82 0.45
C THR A 124 -24.21 19.87 1.14
N PHE A 125 -23.14 20.37 1.76
CA PHE A 125 -22.27 19.61 2.65
C PHE A 125 -23.05 18.81 3.70
N ALA A 126 -24.06 19.41 4.31
CA ALA A 126 -24.88 18.76 5.34
C ALA A 126 -25.68 17.57 4.78
N ALA A 127 -26.19 17.67 3.55
CA ALA A 127 -26.89 16.56 2.89
C ALA A 127 -25.96 15.38 2.62
N ILE A 128 -24.72 15.66 2.17
CA ILE A 128 -23.71 14.62 1.97
C ILE A 128 -23.33 13.98 3.32
N ALA A 129 -23.05 14.81 4.34
CA ALA A 129 -22.71 14.35 5.68
C ALA A 129 -23.80 13.45 6.27
N PHE A 130 -25.07 13.88 6.14
CA PHE A 130 -26.23 13.13 6.59
C PHE A 130 -26.35 11.79 5.84
N GLY A 131 -26.20 11.81 4.52
CA GLY A 131 -26.20 10.58 3.70
C GLY A 131 -25.15 9.60 4.14
N LEU A 132 -23.89 10.05 4.31
CA LEU A 132 -22.79 9.17 4.76
C LEU A 132 -23.05 8.57 6.15
N ALA A 133 -23.62 9.34 7.07
CA ALA A 133 -23.88 8.90 8.43
C ALA A 133 -25.09 7.97 8.57
N ARG A 134 -26.05 8.06 7.65
CA ARG A 134 -27.37 7.40 7.79
C ARG A 134 -27.66 6.34 6.73
N PHE A 135 -26.84 6.23 5.69
CA PHE A 135 -27.05 5.24 4.63
C PHE A 135 -27.01 3.80 5.17
N ARG A 136 -26.19 3.54 6.22
CA ARG A 136 -26.15 2.28 6.94
C ARG A 136 -26.37 2.52 8.43
N ALA A 137 -27.34 1.83 9.00
CA ALA A 137 -27.72 2.01 10.40
C ALA A 137 -26.69 1.44 11.39
N ASP A 138 -25.91 0.43 10.97
CA ASP A 138 -24.88 -0.25 11.75
C ASP A 138 -23.51 0.43 11.70
N LEU A 139 -23.35 1.49 10.89
CA LEU A 139 -22.09 2.18 10.73
C LEU A 139 -21.70 2.97 12.00
N PRO A 140 -20.56 2.69 12.65
CA PRO A 140 -20.10 3.48 13.78
C PRO A 140 -19.58 4.83 13.31
N PHE A 141 -20.45 5.84 13.20
CA PHE A 141 -20.10 7.15 12.66
C PHE A 141 -19.67 8.10 13.77
N HIS A 142 -18.45 8.68 13.65
CA HIS A 142 -17.89 9.57 14.66
C HIS A 142 -18.20 11.04 14.41
N GLY A 143 -18.17 11.47 13.14
CA GLY A 143 -18.42 12.84 12.76
C GLY A 143 -17.83 13.22 11.41
N VAL A 144 -17.90 14.51 11.09
CA VAL A 144 -17.48 15.06 9.80
C VAL A 144 -16.41 16.13 9.95
N LEU A 145 -15.42 16.11 9.06
CA LEU A 145 -14.41 17.13 8.88
C LEU A 145 -14.59 17.79 7.52
N ALA A 146 -14.79 19.11 7.50
CA ALA A 146 -14.83 19.84 6.23
C ALA A 146 -13.40 20.13 5.74
N ASN A 147 -13.10 19.75 4.51
CA ASN A 147 -11.79 19.97 3.91
C ASN A 147 -11.85 21.01 2.78
N ARG A 148 -10.75 21.73 2.56
CA ARG A 148 -10.62 22.80 1.55
C ARG A 148 -11.62 23.95 1.76
N VAL A 149 -11.78 24.38 3.01
CA VAL A 149 -12.67 25.48 3.39
C VAL A 149 -12.06 26.83 2.98
N GLY A 150 -12.84 27.68 2.31
CA GLY A 150 -12.34 28.93 1.73
C GLY A 150 -12.19 30.07 2.72
N SER A 151 -12.94 30.10 3.83
CA SER A 151 -12.90 31.18 4.83
C SER A 151 -13.58 30.80 6.15
N ALA A 152 -13.33 31.56 7.22
CA ALA A 152 -14.00 31.36 8.51
C ALA A 152 -15.53 31.47 8.40
N ARG A 153 -16.05 32.41 7.59
CA ARG A 153 -17.50 32.52 7.32
C ARG A 153 -18.04 31.27 6.62
N HIS A 154 -17.27 30.72 5.69
CA HIS A 154 -17.64 29.48 5.01
C HIS A 154 -17.71 28.31 6.03
N ALA A 155 -16.72 28.19 6.90
CA ALA A 155 -16.72 27.16 7.96
C ALA A 155 -17.97 27.25 8.85
N GLU A 156 -18.35 28.47 9.24
CA GLU A 156 -19.54 28.69 10.09
C GLU A 156 -20.84 28.34 9.37
N LEU A 157 -20.98 28.68 8.08
CA LEU A 157 -22.14 28.29 7.26
C LEU A 157 -22.27 26.74 7.16
N LEU A 158 -21.16 26.05 7.01
CA LEU A 158 -21.14 24.58 6.95
C LEU A 158 -21.54 23.96 8.29
N ARG A 159 -20.99 24.49 9.39
CA ARG A 159 -21.28 24.02 10.74
C ARG A 159 -22.75 24.22 11.11
N GLN A 160 -23.33 25.39 10.81
CA GLN A 160 -24.75 25.72 11.09
C GLN A 160 -25.73 24.89 10.27
N ALA A 161 -25.31 24.40 9.09
CA ALA A 161 -26.16 23.58 8.23
C ALA A 161 -26.26 22.13 8.70
N LEU A 162 -25.31 21.65 9.53
CA LEU A 162 -25.32 20.27 10.00
C LEU A 162 -26.53 19.98 10.91
N PRO A 163 -27.19 18.83 10.76
CA PRO A 163 -28.13 18.33 11.75
C PRO A 163 -27.47 18.22 13.13
N GLY A 164 -28.21 18.55 14.20
CA GLY A 164 -27.65 18.67 15.54
C GLY A 164 -27.15 17.33 16.15
N ASP A 165 -27.50 16.21 15.57
CA ASP A 165 -27.04 14.89 15.91
C ASP A 165 -25.76 14.45 15.15
N LEU A 166 -25.29 15.26 14.21
CA LEU A 166 -24.02 15.05 13.51
C LEU A 166 -22.90 15.90 14.10
N ARG A 167 -21.86 15.24 14.58
CA ARG A 167 -20.71 15.89 15.22
C ARG A 167 -19.86 16.61 14.18
N TRP A 168 -19.72 17.93 14.33
CA TRP A 168 -18.72 18.73 13.63
C TRP A 168 -17.36 18.55 14.28
N LEU A 169 -16.37 18.04 13.53
CA LEU A 169 -15.02 17.80 14.04
C LEU A 169 -14.06 18.95 13.77
N GLY A 170 -14.46 19.91 12.94
CA GLY A 170 -13.64 21.04 12.54
C GLY A 170 -13.49 21.16 11.03
N HIS A 171 -12.49 21.93 10.62
CA HIS A 171 -12.23 22.13 9.20
C HIS A 171 -10.74 22.28 8.90
N VAL A 172 -10.36 21.96 7.66
CA VAL A 172 -9.06 22.22 7.07
C VAL A 172 -9.22 23.27 5.98
N PRO A 173 -8.48 24.39 6.00
CA PRO A 173 -8.58 25.42 4.98
C PRO A 173 -8.09 24.92 3.61
N ALA A 174 -8.51 25.60 2.54
CA ALA A 174 -7.92 25.45 1.23
C ALA A 174 -6.50 26.04 1.26
N ASP A 175 -5.50 25.16 1.32
CA ASP A 175 -4.10 25.53 1.50
C ASP A 175 -3.21 24.67 0.63
N ALA A 176 -2.49 25.29 -0.31
CA ALA A 176 -1.56 24.60 -1.20
C ALA A 176 -0.37 23.99 -0.45
N GLY A 177 -0.01 24.54 0.72
CA GLY A 177 1.07 24.02 1.56
C GLY A 177 0.68 22.77 2.37
N ILE A 178 -0.57 22.31 2.31
CA ILE A 178 -1.04 21.05 2.90
C ILE A 178 -1.28 20.00 1.82
N ALA A 179 -1.63 20.45 0.61
CA ALA A 179 -1.97 19.54 -0.49
C ALA A 179 -0.77 18.68 -0.87
N LEU A 180 -0.96 17.36 -0.87
CA LEU A 180 0.01 16.43 -1.42
C LEU A 180 -0.08 16.49 -2.95
N PRO A 181 1.05 16.64 -3.67
CA PRO A 181 1.04 16.71 -5.12
C PRO A 181 0.62 15.36 -5.72
N GLU A 182 -0.26 15.43 -6.72
CA GLU A 182 -0.71 14.30 -7.51
C GLU A 182 -0.05 14.37 -8.88
N ARG A 183 0.37 13.23 -9.43
CA ARG A 183 0.81 13.08 -10.81
C ARG A 183 -0.21 12.29 -11.62
N HIS A 184 -0.02 12.24 -12.93
CA HIS A 184 -0.96 11.61 -13.87
C HIS A 184 -1.23 10.11 -13.57
N LEU A 185 -0.32 9.42 -12.88
CA LEU A 185 -0.39 8.00 -12.52
C LEU A 185 -0.50 7.75 -11.00
N GLY A 186 -0.96 8.72 -10.22
CA GLY A 186 -1.11 8.63 -8.77
C GLY A 186 -0.34 9.70 -8.00
N LEU A 187 -0.09 9.48 -6.71
CA LEU A 187 0.73 10.36 -5.89
C LEU A 187 2.22 10.21 -6.22
N HIS A 188 2.99 11.25 -5.94
CA HIS A 188 4.44 11.17 -5.95
C HIS A 188 4.92 10.28 -4.80
N GLN A 189 6.08 9.63 -4.99
CA GLN A 189 6.75 8.99 -3.87
C GLN A 189 7.23 10.06 -2.87
N PRO A 190 7.37 9.73 -1.56
CA PRO A 190 7.81 10.70 -0.56
C PRO A 190 9.11 11.44 -0.92
N ASN A 191 10.04 10.74 -1.56
CA ASN A 191 11.34 11.30 -1.95
C ASN A 191 11.25 12.24 -3.17
N ASP A 192 10.14 12.24 -3.90
CA ASP A 192 9.90 13.15 -5.03
C ASP A 192 9.27 14.48 -4.58
N ILE A 193 9.01 14.65 -3.28
CA ILE A 193 8.35 15.83 -2.71
C ILE A 193 9.32 16.52 -1.75
N ASP A 194 10.05 17.52 -2.23
CA ASP A 194 11.10 18.20 -1.47
C ASP A 194 10.61 18.81 -0.14
N ASP A 195 9.39 19.31 -0.10
CA ASP A 195 8.79 19.97 1.06
C ASP A 195 7.79 19.10 1.84
N LEU A 196 7.87 17.76 1.68
CA LEU A 196 6.89 16.83 2.28
C LEU A 196 6.75 17.01 3.79
N ASP A 197 7.86 17.05 4.54
CA ASP A 197 7.80 17.20 6.00
C ASP A 197 7.16 18.54 6.41
N ALA A 198 7.45 19.62 5.68
CA ALA A 198 6.81 20.92 5.94
C ALA A 198 5.29 20.88 5.69
N ARG A 199 4.84 20.17 4.64
CA ARG A 199 3.41 19.95 4.37
C ARG A 199 2.73 19.15 5.47
N LEU A 200 3.38 18.07 5.93
CA LEU A 200 2.88 17.23 7.03
C LEU A 200 2.77 18.02 8.33
N ASP A 201 3.79 18.82 8.65
CA ASP A 201 3.79 19.65 9.87
C ASP A 201 2.72 20.74 9.80
N ARG A 202 2.53 21.40 8.63
CA ARG A 202 1.47 22.38 8.43
C ARG A 202 0.08 21.75 8.53
N ALA A 203 -0.13 20.55 7.98
CA ALA A 203 -1.38 19.82 8.16
C ALA A 203 -1.63 19.48 9.63
N ALA A 204 -0.62 19.07 10.37
CA ALA A 204 -0.69 18.79 11.79
C ALA A 204 -1.06 20.06 12.60
N ASP A 205 -0.47 21.21 12.30
CA ASP A 205 -0.76 22.49 12.97
C ASP A 205 -2.22 22.92 12.77
N VAL A 206 -2.77 22.72 11.57
CA VAL A 206 -4.18 23.00 11.30
C VAL A 206 -5.08 22.05 12.06
N LEU A 207 -4.80 20.75 12.02
CA LEU A 207 -5.59 19.71 12.67
C LEU A 207 -5.54 19.79 14.21
N ALA A 208 -4.49 20.38 14.78
CA ALA A 208 -4.39 20.67 16.21
C ALA A 208 -5.51 21.60 16.73
N ASN A 209 -6.14 22.37 15.83
CA ASN A 209 -7.26 23.28 16.15
C ASN A 209 -8.63 22.62 15.88
N THR A 210 -8.69 21.32 15.70
CA THR A 210 -9.92 20.54 15.46
C THR A 210 -10.19 19.60 16.64
N ALA A 211 -11.40 19.05 16.71
CA ALA A 211 -11.73 18.04 17.71
C ALA A 211 -10.93 16.73 17.53
N LEU A 212 -10.22 16.56 16.43
CA LEU A 212 -9.37 15.40 16.16
C LEU A 212 -7.98 15.48 16.83
N ALA A 213 -7.64 16.57 17.51
CA ALA A 213 -6.47 16.69 18.37
C ALA A 213 -6.61 15.86 19.67
N GLU A 214 -7.85 15.59 20.07
CA GLU A 214 -8.16 14.68 21.16
C GLU A 214 -8.17 13.23 20.69
N LEU A 215 -7.88 12.31 21.61
CA LEU A 215 -8.00 10.89 21.30
C LEU A 215 -9.47 10.49 21.19
N PRO A 216 -9.83 9.68 20.17
CA PRO A 216 -11.16 9.12 20.06
C PRO A 216 -11.42 8.07 21.13
N PRO A 217 -12.67 7.58 21.28
CA PRO A 217 -12.97 6.44 22.14
C PRO A 217 -12.11 5.23 21.79
N ALA A 218 -11.72 4.46 22.82
CA ALA A 218 -11.00 3.21 22.62
C ALA A 218 -11.91 2.14 22.02
N VAL A 219 -11.36 1.40 21.07
CA VAL A 219 -11.99 0.24 20.42
C VAL A 219 -11.30 -1.02 20.92
N ALA A 220 -12.07 -2.03 21.33
CA ALA A 220 -11.54 -3.33 21.68
C ALA A 220 -11.38 -4.19 20.42
N PHE A 221 -10.17 -4.69 20.20
CA PHE A 221 -9.86 -5.52 19.04
C PHE A 221 -9.80 -7.00 19.43
N ALA A 222 -10.66 -7.80 18.78
CA ALA A 222 -10.66 -9.23 18.97
C ALA A 222 -9.36 -9.85 18.44
N GLU A 223 -8.73 -10.67 19.26
CA GLU A 223 -7.61 -11.49 18.81
C GLU A 223 -8.16 -12.68 18.03
N PRO A 224 -7.61 -13.00 16.87
CA PRO A 224 -7.94 -14.26 16.20
C PRO A 224 -7.42 -15.42 17.03
N ASP A 225 -7.95 -16.62 16.77
CA ASP A 225 -7.40 -17.83 17.34
C ASP A 225 -5.90 -17.90 17.09
N ALA A 226 -5.14 -18.31 18.10
CA ALA A 226 -3.69 -18.34 18.02
C ALA A 226 -3.26 -19.29 16.89
N ALA A 227 -2.70 -18.72 15.84
CA ALA A 227 -1.96 -19.53 14.86
C ALA A 227 -0.74 -20.12 15.55
N GLY A 228 -0.43 -21.38 15.28
CA GLY A 228 0.78 -21.99 15.80
C GLY A 228 2.05 -21.24 15.34
N PRO A 229 3.19 -21.45 16.00
CA PRO A 229 4.45 -20.79 15.62
C PRO A 229 4.81 -21.13 14.17
N LEU A 230 5.23 -20.12 13.41
CA LEU A 230 5.70 -20.30 12.04
C LEU A 230 7.00 -21.12 12.05
N PRO A 231 7.12 -22.16 11.21
CA PRO A 231 8.39 -22.86 11.01
C PRO A 231 9.47 -21.89 10.51
N ARG A 232 10.67 -21.95 11.06
CA ARG A 232 11.80 -21.13 10.60
C ARG A 232 12.40 -21.68 9.29
N ALA A 233 11.58 -21.79 8.25
CA ALA A 233 11.92 -22.44 6.99
C ALA A 233 13.04 -21.73 6.20
N LEU A 234 13.32 -20.46 6.52
CA LEU A 234 14.40 -19.67 5.91
C LEU A 234 15.54 -19.39 6.89
N ALA A 235 15.65 -20.18 7.98
CA ALA A 235 16.72 -19.99 8.96
C ALA A 235 18.10 -20.02 8.30
N GLY A 236 18.89 -18.96 8.55
CA GLY A 236 20.24 -18.81 8.00
C GLY A 236 20.30 -18.35 6.55
N LYS A 237 19.19 -18.21 5.83
CA LYS A 237 19.14 -17.66 4.48
C LYS A 237 19.31 -16.14 4.50
N ARG A 238 20.13 -15.62 3.61
CA ARG A 238 20.32 -14.18 3.37
C ARG A 238 19.60 -13.79 2.08
N ILE A 239 18.61 -12.93 2.18
CA ILE A 239 17.79 -12.50 1.06
C ILE A 239 18.15 -11.05 0.74
N ALA A 240 18.70 -10.82 -0.44
CA ALA A 240 18.90 -9.46 -0.97
C ALA A 240 17.58 -8.93 -1.52
N ILE A 241 17.27 -7.68 -1.22
CA ILE A 241 16.04 -7.01 -1.63
C ILE A 241 16.40 -5.68 -2.29
N ALA A 242 16.04 -5.53 -3.57
CA ALA A 242 16.17 -4.25 -4.24
C ALA A 242 15.19 -3.25 -3.59
N ARG A 243 15.70 -2.07 -3.19
CA ARG A 243 14.86 -1.03 -2.58
C ARG A 243 15.40 0.36 -2.86
N ASP A 244 14.74 1.06 -3.78
CA ASP A 244 14.98 2.44 -4.15
C ASP A 244 13.75 3.03 -4.86
N ALA A 245 13.86 4.19 -5.52
CA ALA A 245 12.75 4.82 -6.21
C ALA A 245 12.22 3.99 -7.39
N ALA A 246 13.04 3.14 -8.02
CA ALA A 246 12.60 2.25 -9.09
C ALA A 246 11.93 0.96 -8.55
N PHE A 247 12.25 0.54 -7.32
CA PHE A 247 11.86 -0.73 -6.69
C PHE A 247 11.33 -0.49 -5.27
N SER A 248 10.15 0.13 -5.17
CA SER A 248 9.62 0.62 -3.89
C SER A 248 8.33 -0.08 -3.43
N PHE A 249 7.72 -0.94 -4.25
CA PHE A 249 6.44 -1.55 -3.95
C PHE A 249 6.63 -2.83 -3.13
N ILE A 250 6.80 -2.64 -1.82
CA ILE A 250 7.08 -3.71 -0.87
C ILE A 250 6.08 -3.60 0.28
N TYR A 251 5.33 -4.67 0.53
CA TYR A 251 4.51 -4.75 1.73
C TYR A 251 5.39 -4.95 2.98
N PRO A 252 5.27 -4.10 4.02
CA PRO A 252 5.98 -4.31 5.28
C PRO A 252 5.71 -5.69 5.89
N ALA A 253 4.49 -6.21 5.75
CA ALA A 253 4.11 -7.53 6.22
C ALA A 253 4.90 -8.67 5.52
N ASN A 254 5.28 -8.49 4.26
CA ASN A 254 6.13 -9.43 3.53
C ASN A 254 7.53 -9.51 4.15
N LEU A 255 8.12 -8.35 4.46
CA LEU A 255 9.43 -8.29 5.12
C LEU A 255 9.37 -8.91 6.52
N ALA A 256 8.35 -8.58 7.30
CA ALA A 256 8.13 -9.16 8.62
C ALA A 256 7.96 -10.68 8.58
N LEU A 257 7.28 -11.21 7.55
CA LEU A 257 7.16 -12.65 7.37
C LEU A 257 8.52 -13.31 7.08
N LEU A 258 9.33 -12.74 6.18
CA LEU A 258 10.65 -13.31 5.88
C LEU A 258 11.55 -13.37 7.13
N ASP A 259 11.51 -12.31 7.96
CA ASP A 259 12.21 -12.26 9.23
C ASP A 259 11.68 -13.33 10.20
N ALA A 260 10.36 -13.48 10.34
CA ALA A 260 9.72 -14.51 11.17
C ALA A 260 10.06 -15.92 10.71
N LEU A 261 10.20 -16.14 9.40
CA LEU A 261 10.69 -17.41 8.82
C LEU A 261 12.19 -17.64 9.05
N GLY A 262 12.92 -16.68 9.61
CA GLY A 262 14.32 -16.76 10.02
C GLY A 262 15.31 -16.27 8.97
N ALA A 263 14.88 -15.58 7.92
CA ALA A 263 15.76 -15.00 6.93
C ALA A 263 16.49 -13.76 7.49
N GLN A 264 17.68 -13.47 6.96
CA GLN A 264 18.41 -12.24 7.15
C GLN A 264 18.22 -11.36 5.92
N LEU A 265 17.59 -10.19 6.09
CA LEU A 265 17.31 -9.28 4.99
C LEU A 265 18.49 -8.34 4.75
N ARG A 266 18.86 -8.16 3.49
CA ARG A 266 19.89 -7.22 3.01
C ARG A 266 19.27 -6.37 1.91
N PHE A 267 19.37 -5.04 2.05
CA PHE A 267 18.87 -4.13 1.03
C PHE A 267 20.01 -3.61 0.16
N PHE A 268 19.72 -3.36 -1.11
CA PHE A 268 20.63 -2.72 -2.06
C PHE A 268 19.82 -1.87 -3.04
N SER A 269 20.46 -0.91 -3.66
CA SER A 269 19.85 0.01 -4.63
C SER A 269 20.41 -0.25 -6.03
N PRO A 270 19.65 -0.93 -6.92
CA PRO A 270 20.02 -0.98 -8.33
C PRO A 270 20.17 0.41 -8.96
N LEU A 271 19.35 1.38 -8.56
CA LEU A 271 19.38 2.74 -9.10
C LEU A 271 20.66 3.50 -8.70
N ALA A 272 21.24 3.19 -7.55
CA ALA A 272 22.54 3.72 -7.12
C ALA A 272 23.73 2.88 -7.60
N ASP A 273 23.51 1.92 -8.51
CA ASP A 273 24.49 0.95 -9.02
C ASP A 273 25.18 0.12 -7.93
N GLU A 274 24.48 -0.15 -6.82
CA GLU A 274 24.98 -1.02 -5.77
C GLU A 274 24.94 -2.49 -6.22
N PRO A 275 25.98 -3.29 -5.93
CA PRO A 275 25.96 -4.72 -6.23
C PRO A 275 24.98 -5.47 -5.32
N VAL A 276 24.45 -6.59 -5.78
CA VAL A 276 23.82 -7.58 -4.90
C VAL A 276 24.83 -8.01 -3.83
N PRO A 277 24.50 -7.96 -2.53
CA PRO A 277 25.39 -8.45 -1.48
C PRO A 277 25.89 -9.87 -1.78
N GLY A 278 27.21 -10.06 -1.88
CA GLY A 278 27.82 -11.26 -2.46
C GLY A 278 27.53 -12.58 -1.73
N ASP A 279 27.13 -12.49 -0.46
CA ASP A 279 26.78 -13.62 0.39
C ASP A 279 25.27 -13.97 0.35
N SER A 280 24.49 -13.35 -0.54
CA SER A 280 23.05 -13.58 -0.65
C SER A 280 22.72 -14.96 -1.21
N ASP A 281 21.74 -15.62 -0.59
CA ASP A 281 21.23 -16.94 -0.99
C ASP A 281 20.06 -16.82 -1.97
N ALA A 282 19.30 -15.72 -1.91
CA ALA A 282 18.18 -15.42 -2.80
C ALA A 282 18.06 -13.90 -3.03
N LEU A 283 17.34 -13.52 -4.09
CA LEU A 283 17.11 -12.13 -4.49
C LEU A 283 15.61 -11.86 -4.67
N PHE A 284 15.15 -10.72 -4.17
CA PHE A 284 13.84 -10.16 -4.44
C PHE A 284 13.96 -8.85 -5.21
N LEU A 285 13.32 -8.79 -6.37
CA LEU A 285 13.13 -7.60 -7.18
C LEU A 285 11.65 -7.21 -7.12
N PRO A 286 11.25 -6.28 -6.26
CA PRO A 286 9.87 -5.88 -6.10
C PRO A 286 9.37 -5.02 -7.26
N GLY A 287 8.08 -4.70 -7.24
CA GLY A 287 7.50 -3.70 -8.12
C GLY A 287 7.98 -2.28 -7.84
N GLY A 288 7.56 -1.38 -8.70
CA GLY A 288 7.91 0.05 -8.65
C GLY A 288 7.74 0.69 -10.00
N TYR A 289 8.55 1.71 -10.28
CA TYR A 289 8.51 2.49 -11.51
C TYR A 289 9.84 2.44 -12.29
N PRO A 290 10.29 1.26 -12.77
CA PRO A 290 11.54 1.17 -13.53
C PRO A 290 11.50 1.99 -14.83
N GLU A 291 10.32 2.23 -15.41
CA GLU A 291 10.15 3.05 -16.61
C GLU A 291 10.54 4.53 -16.39
N LEU A 292 10.37 5.05 -15.18
CA LEU A 292 10.78 6.43 -14.85
C LEU A 292 12.30 6.55 -14.69
N HIS A 293 12.99 5.44 -14.53
CA HIS A 293 14.42 5.35 -14.25
C HIS A 293 15.17 4.50 -15.28
N ALA A 294 14.53 4.17 -16.41
CA ALA A 294 15.03 3.19 -17.36
C ALA A 294 16.46 3.50 -17.88
N ALA A 295 16.74 4.75 -18.20
CA ALA A 295 18.07 5.16 -18.69
C ALA A 295 19.17 4.97 -17.63
N ALA A 296 18.89 5.30 -16.37
CA ALA A 296 19.84 5.11 -15.27
C ALA A 296 20.07 3.62 -15.00
N LEU A 297 19.00 2.82 -14.93
CA LEU A 297 19.09 1.37 -14.73
C LEU A 297 19.87 0.67 -15.85
N ALA A 298 19.71 1.11 -17.09
CA ALA A 298 20.44 0.56 -18.24
C ALA A 298 21.94 0.91 -18.20
N ALA A 299 22.30 2.06 -17.62
CA ALA A 299 23.68 2.49 -17.48
C ALA A 299 24.41 1.83 -16.30
N ASN A 300 23.70 1.27 -15.33
CA ASN A 300 24.22 0.74 -14.07
C ASN A 300 24.81 -0.67 -14.25
N ALA A 301 26.10 -0.72 -14.55
CA ALA A 301 26.78 -1.98 -14.92
C ALA A 301 27.08 -2.89 -13.71
N THR A 302 27.34 -2.31 -12.52
CA THR A 302 27.70 -3.05 -11.30
C THR A 302 26.50 -3.87 -10.80
N SER A 303 25.35 -3.23 -10.61
CA SER A 303 24.11 -3.88 -10.22
C SER A 303 23.70 -4.94 -11.25
N ALA A 304 23.69 -4.57 -12.53
CA ALA A 304 23.31 -5.46 -13.62
C ALA A 304 24.22 -6.71 -13.67
N GLY A 305 25.53 -6.52 -13.55
CA GLY A 305 26.51 -7.60 -13.50
C GLY A 305 26.31 -8.53 -12.29
N ALA A 306 26.05 -7.95 -11.11
CA ALA A 306 25.80 -8.73 -9.89
C ALA A 306 24.52 -9.55 -9.95
N ILE A 307 23.41 -9.00 -10.49
CA ILE A 307 22.15 -9.70 -10.68
C ILE A 307 22.32 -10.86 -11.69
N ARG A 308 23.00 -10.61 -12.81
CA ARG A 308 23.31 -11.66 -13.78
C ARG A 308 24.17 -12.77 -13.19
N ALA A 309 25.18 -12.42 -12.39
CA ALA A 309 26.02 -13.41 -11.70
C ALA A 309 25.22 -14.24 -10.70
N HIS A 310 24.28 -13.63 -9.96
CA HIS A 310 23.38 -14.31 -9.05
C HIS A 310 22.49 -15.32 -9.79
N ALA A 311 21.90 -14.92 -10.93
CA ALA A 311 21.11 -15.80 -11.79
C ALA A 311 21.95 -16.95 -12.38
N ALA A 312 23.15 -16.65 -12.90
CA ALA A 312 24.08 -17.64 -13.45
C ALA A 312 24.55 -18.68 -12.42
N ALA A 313 24.61 -18.29 -11.14
CA ALA A 313 24.87 -19.19 -10.03
C ALA A 313 23.67 -20.09 -9.67
N GLY A 314 22.55 -19.99 -10.37
CA GLY A 314 21.33 -20.77 -10.12
C GLY A 314 20.62 -20.40 -8.83
N LYS A 315 20.94 -19.27 -8.22
CA LYS A 315 20.32 -18.81 -6.98
C LYS A 315 18.92 -18.24 -7.24
N PRO A 316 17.94 -18.46 -6.35
CA PRO A 316 16.56 -18.00 -6.53
C PRO A 316 16.47 -16.48 -6.73
N ILE A 317 15.65 -16.07 -7.71
CA ILE A 317 15.22 -14.68 -7.92
C ILE A 317 13.71 -14.68 -7.98
N VAL A 318 13.08 -13.91 -7.10
CA VAL A 318 11.65 -13.59 -7.14
C VAL A 318 11.51 -12.17 -7.68
N ALA A 319 10.73 -12.00 -8.75
CA ALA A 319 10.54 -10.69 -9.39
C ALA A 319 9.06 -10.38 -9.60
N GLU A 320 8.62 -9.25 -9.07
CA GLU A 320 7.23 -8.79 -9.16
C GLU A 320 7.15 -7.51 -9.99
N CYS A 321 6.16 -7.43 -10.90
CA CYS A 321 5.79 -6.24 -11.66
C CYS A 321 7.01 -5.50 -12.24
N GLY A 322 7.37 -4.34 -11.71
CA GLY A 322 8.55 -3.57 -12.13
C GLY A 322 9.86 -4.35 -12.06
N GLY A 323 10.02 -5.21 -11.04
CA GLY A 323 11.17 -6.11 -10.92
C GLY A 323 11.23 -7.13 -12.06
N MET A 324 10.09 -7.68 -12.48
CA MET A 324 10.01 -8.55 -13.68
C MET A 324 10.36 -7.76 -14.94
N VAL A 325 9.83 -6.55 -15.10
CA VAL A 325 10.13 -5.68 -16.24
C VAL A 325 11.63 -5.41 -16.36
N TYR A 326 12.33 -5.18 -15.25
CA TYR A 326 13.78 -4.98 -15.22
C TYR A 326 14.58 -6.22 -15.67
N LEU A 327 14.03 -7.43 -15.47
CA LEU A 327 14.66 -8.67 -15.94
C LEU A 327 14.50 -8.92 -17.43
N CYS A 328 13.56 -8.26 -18.13
CA CYS A 328 13.29 -8.44 -19.55
C CYS A 328 14.48 -8.05 -20.44
N ASP A 329 14.38 -8.34 -21.75
CA ASP A 329 15.35 -7.88 -22.74
C ASP A 329 15.30 -6.36 -22.89
N ALA A 330 14.10 -5.78 -22.88
CA ALA A 330 13.90 -4.35 -23.07
C ALA A 330 12.58 -3.85 -22.48
N LEU A 331 12.54 -2.55 -22.17
CA LEU A 331 11.38 -1.79 -21.79
C LEU A 331 11.12 -0.69 -22.84
N THR A 332 9.92 -0.62 -23.38
CA THR A 332 9.46 0.45 -24.25
C THR A 332 8.51 1.36 -23.46
N ASP A 333 8.80 2.65 -23.42
CA ASP A 333 7.97 3.64 -22.72
C ASP A 333 6.70 4.04 -23.51
N VAL A 334 5.89 4.95 -22.95
CA VAL A 334 4.63 5.41 -23.57
C VAL A 334 4.83 6.23 -24.84
N ASP A 335 6.03 6.75 -25.09
CA ASP A 335 6.39 7.56 -26.23
C ASP A 335 7.13 6.72 -27.31
N GLY A 336 7.33 5.42 -27.04
CA GLY A 336 7.91 4.46 -27.97
C GLY A 336 9.44 4.34 -27.86
N ALA A 337 10.09 5.04 -26.94
CA ALA A 337 11.51 4.88 -26.71
C ALA A 337 11.78 3.53 -26.02
N THR A 338 12.76 2.79 -26.56
CA THR A 338 13.10 1.45 -26.06
C THR A 338 14.47 1.48 -25.37
N THR A 339 14.50 1.00 -24.12
CA THR A 339 15.69 0.91 -23.30
C THR A 339 16.02 -0.56 -23.04
N PRO A 340 17.28 -1.01 -23.24
CA PRO A 340 17.68 -2.37 -22.88
C PRO A 340 17.64 -2.56 -21.38
N MET A 341 17.22 -3.77 -20.96
CA MET A 341 17.16 -4.18 -19.56
C MET A 341 18.16 -5.32 -19.29
N LEU A 342 17.92 -6.16 -18.31
CA LEU A 342 18.91 -7.18 -17.92
C LEU A 342 19.02 -8.37 -18.88
N GLY A 343 18.01 -8.68 -19.70
CA GLY A 343 18.04 -9.81 -20.63
C GLY A 343 18.09 -11.19 -19.95
N LEU A 344 17.51 -11.32 -18.75
CA LEU A 344 17.44 -12.55 -17.98
C LEU A 344 16.09 -13.26 -18.13
N LEU A 345 15.06 -12.52 -18.53
CA LEU A 345 13.72 -12.99 -18.86
C LEU A 345 13.44 -12.65 -20.33
N PRO A 346 13.46 -13.62 -21.25
CA PRO A 346 13.20 -13.32 -22.66
C PRO A 346 11.87 -12.63 -22.86
N GLY A 347 11.89 -11.47 -23.49
CA GLY A 347 10.69 -10.70 -23.78
C GLY A 347 10.87 -9.19 -23.61
N ARG A 348 9.82 -8.46 -24.01
CA ARG A 348 9.78 -6.99 -23.97
C ARG A 348 8.55 -6.52 -23.19
N ALA A 349 8.77 -5.61 -22.26
CA ALA A 349 7.69 -4.87 -21.62
C ALA A 349 7.39 -3.58 -22.38
N THR A 350 6.12 -3.26 -22.62
CA THR A 350 5.69 -2.03 -23.29
C THR A 350 4.67 -1.31 -22.43
N MET A 351 4.98 -0.06 -22.07
CA MET A 351 4.11 0.81 -21.29
C MET A 351 2.87 1.23 -22.08
N GLN A 352 1.73 1.29 -21.40
CA GLN A 352 0.44 1.68 -21.95
C GLN A 352 -0.04 2.97 -21.29
N ARG A 353 -0.83 3.79 -22.02
CA ARG A 353 -1.47 5.01 -21.46
C ARG A 353 -2.67 4.70 -20.54
N ARG A 354 -3.17 3.48 -20.56
CA ARG A 354 -4.28 3.01 -19.71
C ARG A 354 -3.82 1.80 -18.93
N PHE A 355 -4.50 1.52 -17.82
CA PHE A 355 -4.26 0.29 -17.06
C PHE A 355 -4.30 -0.93 -17.97
N ALA A 356 -3.28 -1.76 -17.86
CA ALA A 356 -3.25 -3.08 -18.49
C ALA A 356 -3.98 -4.09 -17.60
N ALA A 357 -3.79 -4.02 -16.27
CA ALA A 357 -4.52 -4.83 -15.32
C ALA A 357 -4.65 -4.12 -13.96
N LEU A 358 -5.76 -4.42 -13.28
CA LEU A 358 -6.08 -3.94 -11.93
C LEU A 358 -7.01 -4.94 -11.24
N GLY A 359 -6.72 -5.28 -9.99
CA GLY A 359 -7.62 -6.06 -9.13
C GLY A 359 -6.92 -7.13 -8.31
N MET A 360 -7.73 -7.79 -7.48
CA MET A 360 -7.26 -8.89 -6.63
C MET A 360 -6.88 -10.11 -7.46
N GLN A 361 -5.88 -10.83 -6.98
CA GLN A 361 -5.33 -12.03 -7.61
C GLN A 361 -5.18 -13.13 -6.58
N GLN A 362 -5.41 -14.36 -6.99
CA GLN A 362 -5.11 -15.56 -6.23
C GLN A 362 -4.34 -16.53 -7.10
N LEU A 363 -3.20 -16.97 -6.64
CA LEU A 363 -2.38 -17.97 -7.28
C LEU A 363 -2.46 -19.26 -6.48
N ASP A 364 -2.97 -20.33 -7.07
CA ASP A 364 -2.99 -21.64 -6.44
C ASP A 364 -1.56 -22.23 -6.46
N THR A 365 -1.07 -22.55 -5.28
CA THR A 365 0.25 -23.14 -5.07
C THR A 365 0.11 -24.54 -4.47
N ARG A 366 1.21 -25.30 -4.44
CA ARG A 366 1.22 -26.63 -3.82
C ARG A 366 0.83 -26.69 -2.35
N THR A 367 0.96 -25.56 -1.65
CA THR A 367 0.66 -25.43 -0.22
C THR A 367 -0.63 -24.65 0.07
N GLY A 368 -1.42 -24.38 -0.96
CA GLY A 368 -2.67 -23.59 -0.90
C GLY A 368 -2.58 -22.27 -1.64
N PRO A 369 -3.60 -21.40 -1.54
CA PRO A 369 -3.65 -20.17 -2.29
C PRO A 369 -2.68 -19.11 -1.75
N MET A 370 -1.93 -18.47 -2.65
CA MET A 370 -1.21 -17.22 -2.43
C MET A 370 -2.06 -16.07 -2.95
N ARG A 371 -2.39 -15.12 -2.09
CA ARG A 371 -3.20 -13.95 -2.45
C ARG A 371 -2.32 -12.74 -2.73
N GLY A 372 -2.85 -11.81 -3.49
CA GLY A 372 -2.19 -10.56 -3.82
C GLY A 372 -3.07 -9.73 -4.73
N HIS A 373 -2.47 -8.81 -5.47
CA HIS A 373 -3.18 -7.97 -6.43
C HIS A 373 -2.29 -7.68 -7.63
N THR A 374 -2.90 -7.14 -8.68
CA THR A 374 -2.20 -6.58 -9.83
C THR A 374 -2.59 -5.13 -10.03
N PHE A 375 -1.61 -4.31 -10.43
CA PHE A 375 -1.77 -2.91 -10.76
C PHE A 375 -0.60 -2.48 -11.66
N HIS A 376 -0.78 -2.52 -12.97
CA HIS A 376 0.28 -2.13 -13.89
C HIS A 376 -0.24 -1.54 -15.20
N TYR A 377 0.64 -0.76 -15.83
CA TYR A 377 0.40 -0.11 -17.12
C TYR A 377 1.19 -0.76 -18.27
N SER A 378 2.06 -1.72 -18.00
CA SER A 378 2.84 -2.39 -19.04
C SER A 378 2.20 -3.70 -19.48
N ARG A 379 2.55 -4.12 -20.71
CA ARG A 379 2.27 -5.47 -21.23
C ARG A 379 3.59 -6.16 -21.52
N LEU A 380 3.67 -7.42 -21.18
CA LEU A 380 4.80 -8.29 -21.50
C LEU A 380 4.49 -9.07 -22.79
N ASP A 381 5.39 -8.96 -23.77
CA ASP A 381 5.46 -9.85 -24.93
C ASP A 381 6.67 -10.76 -24.74
N THR A 382 6.41 -12.06 -24.56
CA THR A 382 7.44 -13.06 -24.22
C THR A 382 7.16 -14.39 -24.91
N PRO A 383 8.19 -15.11 -25.38
CA PRO A 383 8.06 -16.47 -25.91
C PRO A 383 7.90 -17.52 -24.78
N LEU A 384 8.02 -17.14 -23.51
CA LEU A 384 7.91 -18.08 -22.40
C LEU A 384 6.46 -18.50 -22.17
N GLU A 385 6.26 -19.82 -22.05
CA GLU A 385 4.99 -20.35 -21.58
C GLU A 385 4.86 -20.14 -20.07
N PRO A 386 3.69 -19.68 -19.57
CA PRO A 386 3.45 -19.56 -18.15
C PRO A 386 3.53 -20.91 -17.44
N VAL A 387 4.22 -20.99 -16.31
CA VAL A 387 4.25 -22.19 -15.45
C VAL A 387 3.03 -22.28 -14.53
N ALA A 388 2.36 -21.16 -14.32
CA ALA A 388 1.10 -21.03 -13.57
C ALA A 388 0.40 -19.72 -13.98
N ALA A 389 -0.87 -19.60 -13.64
CA ALA A 389 -1.62 -18.35 -13.77
C ALA A 389 -2.46 -18.14 -12.52
N ALA A 390 -2.49 -16.90 -12.05
CA ALA A 390 -3.43 -16.48 -11.01
C ALA A 390 -4.85 -16.46 -11.55
N VAL A 391 -5.82 -16.43 -10.65
CA VAL A 391 -7.24 -16.24 -10.95
C VAL A 391 -7.74 -14.98 -10.27
N ARG A 392 -8.81 -14.40 -10.77
CA ARG A 392 -9.50 -13.28 -10.13
C ARG A 392 -10.56 -13.82 -9.16
N PRO A 393 -10.41 -13.60 -7.84
CA PRO A 393 -11.37 -14.11 -6.85
C PRO A 393 -12.79 -13.54 -7.00
N ASP A 394 -12.89 -12.33 -7.60
CA ASP A 394 -14.14 -11.62 -7.84
C ASP A 394 -14.92 -12.14 -9.05
N GLY A 395 -14.41 -13.14 -9.76
CA GLY A 395 -15.03 -13.66 -11.00
C GLY A 395 -15.04 -12.66 -12.15
N GLY A 396 -14.29 -11.55 -12.05
CA GLY A 396 -14.21 -10.52 -13.08
C GLY A 396 -13.73 -11.07 -14.41
N ALA A 397 -14.18 -10.46 -15.51
CA ALA A 397 -13.77 -10.83 -16.85
C ALA A 397 -12.26 -10.58 -17.05
N GLY A 398 -11.55 -11.58 -17.58
CA GLY A 398 -10.12 -11.55 -17.87
C GLY A 398 -9.35 -12.69 -17.20
N SER A 399 -8.23 -13.07 -17.81
CA SER A 399 -7.27 -14.00 -17.19
C SER A 399 -6.56 -13.31 -16.02
N GLY A 400 -6.26 -14.06 -14.97
CA GLY A 400 -5.34 -13.59 -13.93
C GLY A 400 -3.91 -13.47 -14.47
N GLU A 401 -3.01 -12.98 -13.63
CA GLU A 401 -1.62 -12.77 -13.99
C GLU A 401 -0.87 -14.08 -14.21
N ALA A 402 -0.09 -14.11 -15.27
CA ALA A 402 0.78 -15.22 -15.56
C ALA A 402 2.01 -15.22 -14.63
N VAL A 403 2.48 -16.42 -14.30
CA VAL A 403 3.74 -16.66 -13.63
C VAL A 403 4.70 -17.32 -14.59
N TYR A 404 5.85 -16.72 -14.79
CA TYR A 404 6.91 -17.20 -15.67
C TYR A 404 8.07 -17.75 -14.87
N ARG A 405 8.77 -18.72 -15.45
CA ARG A 405 10.01 -19.28 -14.92
C ARG A 405 11.10 -19.27 -15.98
N ALA A 406 12.26 -18.72 -15.63
CA ALA A 406 13.47 -18.80 -16.44
C ALA A 406 14.63 -19.26 -15.53
N GLY A 407 14.98 -20.54 -15.57
CA GLY A 407 15.93 -21.14 -14.64
C GLY A 407 15.50 -21.02 -13.18
N SER A 408 16.30 -20.31 -12.38
CA SER A 408 15.99 -20.02 -10.95
C SER A 408 15.11 -18.78 -10.74
N ILE A 409 14.72 -18.10 -11.81
CA ILE A 409 13.90 -16.89 -11.74
C ILE A 409 12.42 -17.26 -11.76
N VAL A 410 11.64 -16.70 -10.84
CA VAL A 410 10.17 -16.69 -10.83
C VAL A 410 9.72 -15.26 -10.97
N ALA A 411 8.91 -14.96 -11.99
CA ALA A 411 8.51 -13.60 -12.34
C ALA A 411 7.02 -13.51 -12.67
N THR A 412 6.35 -12.46 -12.20
CA THR A 412 4.93 -12.20 -12.43
C THR A 412 4.62 -10.71 -12.30
N TYR A 413 3.50 -10.26 -12.89
CA TYR A 413 2.96 -8.92 -12.57
C TYR A 413 2.24 -8.87 -11.22
N MET A 414 1.84 -10.02 -10.66
CA MET A 414 1.17 -10.09 -9.38
C MET A 414 2.09 -9.61 -8.25
N HIS A 415 1.61 -8.69 -7.43
CA HIS A 415 2.19 -8.33 -6.14
C HIS A 415 1.65 -9.30 -5.11
N MET A 416 2.47 -10.24 -4.67
CA MET A 416 2.06 -11.29 -3.74
C MET A 416 2.06 -10.77 -2.30
N TYR A 417 1.01 -11.10 -1.56
CA TYR A 417 0.95 -10.90 -0.12
C TYR A 417 1.36 -12.20 0.59
N TRP A 418 2.64 -12.33 0.87
CA TRP A 418 3.25 -13.58 1.36
C TRP A 418 2.68 -14.11 2.68
N PRO A 419 2.21 -13.26 3.64
CA PRO A 419 1.55 -13.77 4.85
C PRO A 419 0.27 -14.59 4.56
N SER A 420 -0.31 -14.48 3.38
CA SER A 420 -1.45 -15.32 2.98
C SER A 420 -1.07 -16.80 2.79
N ASN A 421 0.19 -17.09 2.48
CA ASN A 421 0.75 -18.45 2.39
C ASN A 421 2.25 -18.49 2.71
N PRO A 422 2.61 -18.54 4.01
CA PRO A 422 4.02 -18.53 4.43
C PRO A 422 4.86 -19.68 3.88
N ALA A 423 4.26 -20.85 3.66
CA ALA A 423 4.98 -22.01 3.13
C ALA A 423 5.35 -21.81 1.65
N ALA A 424 4.44 -21.28 0.83
CA ALA A 424 4.73 -20.93 -0.56
C ALA A 424 5.78 -19.82 -0.64
N ALA A 425 5.70 -18.79 0.22
CA ALA A 425 6.72 -17.75 0.31
C ALA A 425 8.11 -18.34 0.61
N ALA A 426 8.22 -19.21 1.60
CA ALA A 426 9.48 -19.89 1.92
C ALA A 426 10.02 -20.72 0.74
N ALA A 427 9.13 -21.42 0.02
CA ALA A 427 9.52 -22.20 -1.16
C ALA A 427 10.11 -21.34 -2.28
N LEU A 428 9.53 -20.17 -2.56
CA LEU A 428 10.04 -19.21 -3.56
C LEU A 428 11.50 -18.84 -3.30
N PHE A 429 11.84 -18.50 -2.05
CA PHE A 429 13.19 -18.08 -1.67
C PHE A 429 14.16 -19.25 -1.41
N SER A 430 13.66 -20.48 -1.42
CA SER A 430 14.48 -21.71 -1.33
C SER A 430 14.70 -22.37 -2.69
N GLY A 431 14.23 -21.77 -3.80
CA GLY A 431 14.33 -22.35 -5.14
C GLY A 431 13.30 -23.44 -5.43
N GLY A 432 12.26 -23.54 -4.62
CA GLY A 432 11.14 -24.44 -4.83
C GLY A 432 10.26 -24.06 -6.02
N THR A 433 9.31 -24.92 -6.31
CA THR A 433 8.26 -24.66 -7.32
C THR A 433 7.01 -24.13 -6.62
N ILE A 434 6.34 -23.19 -7.27
CA ILE A 434 5.00 -22.69 -6.90
C ILE A 434 3.97 -23.80 -7.04
#